data_4eab068cf5666712b1e2a4e9e2f5a974
#
_entry.id   4eab068cf5666712b1e2a4e9e2f5a974
#
_cell.length_a   1.000
_cell.length_b   1.000
_cell.length_c   1.000
_cell.angle_alpha   90.00
_cell.angle_beta   90.00
_cell.angle_gamma   90.00
#
_symmetry.space_group_name_H-M   'P 1'
#
loop_
_entity.id
_entity.type
_entity.pdbx_description
1 polymer ?
#
loop_
_entity_poly.entity_id
_entity_poly.type
_entity_poly.pdbx_seq_one_letter_code
_entity_poly.pdbx_strand_id
1 'polypeptide(L)'
;MKKRLDLILVDRNYFETREKAKREIMVGNVIVNDKVETKPGTHFRDDEKLQIKVKDRLKYVSRGGLKLEKAINHWNINLNNKRVLDIGASTGGFTDCSLQNGAEYVYSVDVGTNQLDWKLRQDARVKSLEETHIKNLTLELLDNKKVDFIVIDVSFISLTKVIPYLNKFIIENGIILMLIKPQFEVGKEKIGRNGIVIEEKYHDEAIKKIENCIIENNYELIEIIDSPITGTKGNKEFLILIKNKILHEEEKWSLIKNICI
;
A
#
# COMPACT_ATOMS: atom_id res chain seq x y z
N MET A 1 -11.09 8.75 43.09
CA MET A 1 -12.30 7.94 42.74
C MET A 1 -11.98 7.10 41.52
N LYS A 2 -12.53 5.86 41.39
CA LYS A 2 -12.33 5.09 40.12
C LYS A 2 -13.35 5.53 39.11
N LYS A 3 -12.92 5.78 37.88
CA LYS A 3 -13.74 6.23 36.76
C LYS A 3 -13.52 5.33 35.53
N ARG A 4 -14.52 5.19 34.69
CA ARG A 4 -14.44 4.37 33.46
C ARG A 4 -13.44 4.99 32.50
N LEU A 5 -12.68 4.14 31.79
CA LEU A 5 -11.67 4.59 30.83
C LEU A 5 -12.26 5.45 29.72
N ASP A 6 -13.42 5.07 29.16
CA ASP A 6 -14.08 5.83 28.11
C ASP A 6 -14.45 7.27 28.53
N LEU A 7 -14.74 7.48 29.81
CA LEU A 7 -15.01 8.82 30.36
C LEU A 7 -13.71 9.57 30.65
N ILE A 8 -12.69 8.90 31.22
CA ILE A 8 -11.39 9.53 31.50
C ILE A 8 -10.79 10.10 30.22
N LEU A 9 -10.87 9.35 29.11
CA LEU A 9 -10.31 9.76 27.82
C LEU A 9 -10.97 11.02 27.26
N VAL A 10 -12.27 11.20 27.48
CA VAL A 10 -12.98 12.42 27.07
C VAL A 10 -12.65 13.58 27.98
N ASP A 11 -12.67 13.36 29.30
CA ASP A 11 -12.37 14.42 30.28
C ASP A 11 -10.93 14.94 30.18
N ARG A 12 -9.98 14.08 29.79
CA ARG A 12 -8.59 14.44 29.53
C ARG A 12 -8.34 14.92 28.10
N ASN A 13 -9.40 15.15 27.29
CA ASN A 13 -9.33 15.63 25.92
C ASN A 13 -8.54 14.75 24.93
N TYR A 14 -8.41 13.44 25.20
CA TYR A 14 -7.88 12.51 24.22
C TYR A 14 -8.82 12.30 23.04
N PHE A 15 -10.14 12.39 23.28
CA PHE A 15 -11.19 12.24 22.26
C PHE A 15 -12.33 13.22 22.52
N GLU A 16 -12.96 13.70 21.44
CA GLU A 16 -14.07 14.65 21.47
C GLU A 16 -15.36 14.03 22.01
N THR A 17 -15.58 12.73 21.74
CA THR A 17 -16.79 12.02 22.15
C THR A 17 -16.49 10.67 22.78
N ARG A 18 -17.42 10.22 23.64
CA ARG A 18 -17.33 8.92 24.31
C ARG A 18 -17.40 7.75 23.34
N GLU A 19 -18.19 7.87 22.26
CA GLU A 19 -18.32 6.86 21.21
C GLU A 19 -17.00 6.69 20.47
N LYS A 20 -16.31 7.77 20.20
CA LYS A 20 -14.97 7.78 19.59
C LYS A 20 -13.94 7.13 20.52
N ALA A 21 -13.96 7.47 21.81
CA ALA A 21 -13.10 6.85 22.82
C ALA A 21 -13.34 5.33 22.92
N LYS A 22 -14.61 4.88 22.97
CA LYS A 22 -14.95 3.47 22.99
C LYS A 22 -14.39 2.70 21.79
N ARG A 23 -14.54 3.23 20.58
CA ARG A 23 -14.05 2.61 19.36
C ARG A 23 -12.54 2.44 19.41
N GLU A 24 -11.80 3.47 19.78
CA GLU A 24 -10.33 3.45 19.83
C GLU A 24 -9.82 2.48 20.93
N ILE A 25 -10.53 2.36 22.05
CA ILE A 25 -10.23 1.35 23.07
C ILE A 25 -10.45 -0.06 22.49
N MET A 26 -11.62 -0.31 21.89
CA MET A 26 -11.98 -1.65 21.39
C MET A 26 -11.03 -2.17 20.30
N VAL A 27 -10.46 -1.30 19.48
CA VAL A 27 -9.47 -1.66 18.47
C VAL A 27 -8.04 -1.73 19.03
N GLY A 28 -7.85 -1.52 20.34
CA GLY A 28 -6.55 -1.65 21.00
C GLY A 28 -5.59 -0.48 20.74
N ASN A 29 -6.10 0.69 20.41
CA ASN A 29 -5.29 1.90 20.20
C ASN A 29 -4.97 2.65 21.50
N VAL A 30 -5.57 2.26 22.63
CA VAL A 30 -5.36 2.89 23.92
C VAL A 30 -4.47 2.00 24.78
N ILE A 31 -3.39 2.57 25.28
CA ILE A 31 -2.43 1.93 26.19
C ILE A 31 -2.55 2.63 27.54
N VAL A 32 -2.79 1.85 28.59
CA VAL A 32 -2.90 2.35 29.95
C VAL A 32 -1.85 1.64 30.83
N ASN A 33 -0.96 2.41 31.44
CA ASN A 33 0.14 1.87 32.25
C ASN A 33 0.93 0.78 31.51
N ASP A 34 1.33 1.09 30.28
CA ASP A 34 2.08 0.25 29.32
C ASP A 34 1.38 -1.05 28.88
N LYS A 35 0.07 -1.19 29.14
CA LYS A 35 -0.74 -2.32 28.68
C LYS A 35 -1.83 -1.85 27.73
N VAL A 36 -2.01 -2.59 26.62
CA VAL A 36 -3.13 -2.34 25.70
C VAL A 36 -4.44 -2.65 26.42
N GLU A 37 -5.34 -1.68 26.44
CA GLU A 37 -6.68 -1.85 27.00
C GLU A 37 -7.71 -1.93 25.86
N THR A 38 -8.59 -2.94 25.93
CA THR A 38 -9.61 -3.18 24.89
C THR A 38 -11.04 -3.08 25.41
N LYS A 39 -11.20 -2.88 26.74
CA LYS A 39 -12.52 -2.79 27.37
C LYS A 39 -12.83 -1.35 27.80
N PRO A 40 -13.74 -0.63 27.10
CA PRO A 40 -14.08 0.76 27.42
C PRO A 40 -14.56 0.99 28.85
N GLY A 41 -15.19 -0.03 29.43
CA GLY A 41 -15.74 0.02 30.77
C GLY A 41 -14.74 -0.22 31.89
N THR A 42 -13.49 -0.53 31.62
CA THR A 42 -12.45 -0.74 32.66
C THR A 42 -12.31 0.52 33.51
N HIS A 43 -12.24 0.33 34.83
CA HIS A 43 -12.17 1.44 35.79
C HIS A 43 -10.73 1.65 36.26
N PHE A 44 -10.27 2.86 36.10
CA PHE A 44 -8.98 3.32 36.61
C PHE A 44 -9.14 4.43 37.63
N ARG A 45 -8.16 4.57 38.52
CA ARG A 45 -8.07 5.74 39.38
C ARG A 45 -7.59 6.91 38.53
N ASP A 46 -8.44 7.93 38.36
CA ASP A 46 -8.12 9.12 37.56
C ASP A 46 -7.28 10.08 38.39
N ASP A 47 -5.98 9.84 38.42
CA ASP A 47 -4.98 10.62 39.13
C ASP A 47 -3.73 10.85 38.26
N GLU A 48 -2.75 11.59 38.76
CA GLU A 48 -1.52 11.94 38.03
C GLU A 48 -0.63 10.72 37.68
N LYS A 49 -0.83 9.57 38.39
CA LYS A 49 -0.07 8.34 38.16
C LYS A 49 -0.64 7.52 36.97
N LEU A 50 -1.85 7.84 36.51
CA LEU A 50 -2.48 7.15 35.40
C LEU A 50 -1.83 7.57 34.09
N GLN A 51 -0.97 6.72 33.55
CA GLN A 51 -0.32 6.93 32.27
C GLN A 51 -1.24 6.42 31.15
N ILE A 52 -1.61 7.31 30.24
CA ILE A 52 -2.39 6.99 29.06
C ILE A 52 -1.58 7.40 27.84
N LYS A 53 -1.43 6.45 26.90
CA LYS A 53 -0.91 6.69 25.56
C LYS A 53 -1.97 6.25 24.56
N VAL A 54 -2.29 7.10 23.63
CA VAL A 54 -3.10 6.73 22.46
C VAL A 54 -2.14 6.51 21.31
N LYS A 55 -2.23 5.34 20.67
CA LYS A 55 -1.43 5.10 19.48
C LYS A 55 -1.77 6.17 18.46
N ASP A 56 -0.75 6.70 17.79
CA ASP A 56 -0.97 7.65 16.71
C ASP A 56 -1.96 7.05 15.73
N ARG A 57 -2.95 7.84 15.36
CA ARG A 57 -3.87 7.44 14.29
C ARG A 57 -3.06 7.20 13.05
N LEU A 58 -3.27 6.06 12.43
CA LEU A 58 -2.73 5.86 11.09
C LEU A 58 -3.17 7.05 10.23
N LYS A 59 -2.21 7.69 9.58
CA LYS A 59 -2.47 8.79 8.64
C LYS A 59 -3.43 8.36 7.54
N TYR A 60 -3.34 7.08 7.17
CA TYR A 60 -4.16 6.43 6.15
C TYR A 60 -4.97 5.27 6.76
N VAL A 61 -5.96 4.76 6.04
CA VAL A 61 -6.80 3.62 6.49
C VAL A 61 -6.00 2.36 6.81
N SER A 62 -4.78 2.24 6.28
CA SER A 62 -3.83 1.18 6.64
C SER A 62 -2.39 1.65 6.53
N ARG A 63 -1.45 0.87 7.11
CA ARG A 63 0.00 1.11 7.00
C ARG A 63 0.52 1.12 5.55
N GLY A 64 -0.22 0.49 4.62
CA GLY A 64 0.12 0.52 3.20
C GLY A 64 0.30 1.94 2.66
N GLY A 65 -0.54 2.89 3.08
CA GLY A 65 -0.43 4.29 2.67
C GLY A 65 0.94 4.93 2.93
N LEU A 66 1.66 4.50 3.98
CA LEU A 66 3.02 5.00 4.28
C LEU A 66 4.04 4.60 3.21
N LYS A 67 3.84 3.46 2.53
CA LYS A 67 4.70 3.03 1.43
C LYS A 67 4.57 3.96 0.22
N LEU A 68 3.32 4.26 -0.17
CA LEU A 68 3.06 5.19 -1.26
C LEU A 68 3.51 6.61 -0.90
N GLU A 69 3.30 7.05 0.33
CA GLU A 69 3.79 8.35 0.81
C GLU A 69 5.32 8.47 0.69
N LYS A 70 6.06 7.43 1.06
CA LYS A 70 7.52 7.39 0.88
C LYS A 70 7.89 7.57 -0.59
N ALA A 71 7.22 6.87 -1.50
CA ALA A 71 7.44 6.97 -2.94
C ALA A 71 7.13 8.38 -3.47
N ILE A 72 5.99 8.94 -3.10
CA ILE A 72 5.58 10.30 -3.50
C ILE A 72 6.65 11.33 -3.07
N ASN A 73 7.10 11.25 -1.82
CA ASN A 73 8.10 12.18 -1.30
C ASN A 73 9.49 11.98 -1.92
N HIS A 74 9.91 10.73 -2.13
CA HIS A 74 11.24 10.42 -2.66
C HIS A 74 11.38 10.86 -4.12
N TRP A 75 10.38 10.56 -4.94
CA TRP A 75 10.40 10.86 -6.38
C TRP A 75 9.66 12.14 -6.77
N ASN A 76 9.19 12.92 -5.79
CA ASN A 76 8.39 14.13 -6.01
C ASN A 76 7.20 13.91 -6.96
N ILE A 77 6.46 12.80 -6.76
CA ILE A 77 5.35 12.43 -7.62
C ILE A 77 4.18 13.39 -7.37
N ASN A 78 3.70 14.04 -8.42
CA ASN A 78 2.53 14.92 -8.35
C ASN A 78 1.27 14.16 -8.78
N LEU A 79 0.36 13.95 -7.83
CA LEU A 79 -0.94 13.30 -8.08
C LEU A 79 -2.10 14.29 -8.27
N ASN A 80 -1.86 15.61 -8.19
CA ASN A 80 -2.93 16.59 -8.37
C ASN A 80 -3.61 16.42 -9.74
N ASN A 81 -4.94 16.29 -9.71
CA ASN A 81 -5.78 16.09 -10.90
C ASN A 81 -5.42 14.83 -11.71
N LYS A 82 -4.83 13.82 -11.08
CA LYS A 82 -4.45 12.57 -11.71
C LYS A 82 -5.47 11.47 -11.44
N ARG A 83 -5.68 10.60 -12.43
CA ARG A 83 -6.41 9.35 -12.30
C ARG A 83 -5.45 8.25 -11.89
N VAL A 84 -5.81 7.52 -10.87
CA VAL A 84 -4.98 6.46 -10.29
C VAL A 84 -5.70 5.12 -10.41
N LEU A 85 -4.95 4.07 -10.75
CA LEU A 85 -5.40 2.68 -10.67
C LEU A 85 -4.61 2.00 -9.54
N ASP A 86 -5.31 1.60 -8.48
CA ASP A 86 -4.77 0.88 -7.33
C ASP A 86 -5.07 -0.61 -7.47
N ILE A 87 -4.04 -1.42 -7.79
CA ILE A 87 -4.15 -2.87 -7.99
C ILE A 87 -3.70 -3.59 -6.74
N GLY A 88 -4.62 -4.32 -6.12
CA GLY A 88 -4.46 -4.93 -4.79
C GLY A 88 -4.79 -3.94 -3.69
N ALA A 89 -5.89 -3.20 -3.86
CA ALA A 89 -6.28 -2.11 -2.98
C ALA A 89 -6.52 -2.54 -1.52
N SER A 90 -6.98 -3.77 -1.28
CA SER A 90 -7.27 -4.31 0.06
C SER A 90 -8.10 -3.32 0.89
N THR A 91 -7.63 -2.90 2.06
CA THR A 91 -8.30 -1.90 2.90
C THR A 91 -8.26 -0.47 2.34
N GLY A 92 -7.49 -0.21 1.28
CA GLY A 92 -7.42 1.08 0.59
C GLY A 92 -6.31 2.00 1.07
N GLY A 93 -5.21 1.46 1.59
CA GLY A 93 -4.09 2.29 2.05
C GLY A 93 -3.49 3.17 0.95
N PHE A 94 -3.28 2.61 -0.25
CA PHE A 94 -2.78 3.36 -1.41
C PHE A 94 -3.85 4.28 -1.98
N THR A 95 -5.10 3.84 -2.05
CA THR A 95 -6.24 4.67 -2.44
C THR A 95 -6.36 5.92 -1.57
N ASP A 96 -6.36 5.76 -0.23
CA ASP A 96 -6.46 6.88 0.72
C ASP A 96 -5.27 7.84 0.60
N CYS A 97 -4.05 7.30 0.46
CA CYS A 97 -2.85 8.11 0.24
C CYS A 97 -2.93 8.90 -1.07
N SER A 98 -3.38 8.28 -2.16
CA SER A 98 -3.55 8.94 -3.45
C SER A 98 -4.53 10.11 -3.37
N LEU A 99 -5.69 9.90 -2.74
CA LEU A 99 -6.71 10.95 -2.56
C LEU A 99 -6.22 12.11 -1.69
N GLN A 100 -5.49 11.81 -0.60
CA GLN A 100 -4.92 12.84 0.28
C GLN A 100 -3.80 13.65 -0.41
N ASN A 101 -3.16 13.09 -1.45
CA ASN A 101 -2.17 13.76 -2.28
C ASN A 101 -2.75 14.36 -3.58
N GLY A 102 -4.07 14.55 -3.65
CA GLY A 102 -4.72 15.32 -4.71
C GLY A 102 -5.20 14.54 -5.93
N ALA A 103 -5.20 13.19 -5.89
CA ALA A 103 -5.76 12.40 -6.99
C ALA A 103 -7.21 12.80 -7.27
N GLU A 104 -7.52 13.03 -8.56
CA GLU A 104 -8.88 13.37 -9.02
C GLU A 104 -9.82 12.18 -8.85
N TYR A 105 -9.33 11.00 -9.18
CA TYR A 105 -10.14 9.77 -9.18
C TYR A 105 -9.28 8.54 -8.97
N VAL A 106 -9.76 7.57 -8.20
CA VAL A 106 -9.04 6.31 -7.93
C VAL A 106 -9.93 5.12 -8.25
N TYR A 107 -9.46 4.25 -9.14
CA TYR A 107 -10.03 2.92 -9.37
C TYR A 107 -9.32 1.93 -8.45
N SER A 108 -10.03 1.43 -7.43
CA SER A 108 -9.50 0.50 -6.44
C SER A 108 -9.89 -0.92 -6.81
N VAL A 109 -8.93 -1.70 -7.31
CA VAL A 109 -9.13 -3.06 -7.81
C VAL A 109 -8.60 -4.07 -6.82
N ASP A 110 -9.43 -5.05 -6.43
CA ASP A 110 -9.03 -6.16 -5.59
C ASP A 110 -9.77 -7.45 -5.97
N VAL A 111 -9.13 -8.60 -5.73
CA VAL A 111 -9.76 -9.92 -5.93
C VAL A 111 -10.67 -10.33 -4.77
N GLY A 112 -10.51 -9.68 -3.63
CA GLY A 112 -11.33 -9.89 -2.44
C GLY A 112 -12.65 -9.12 -2.48
N THR A 113 -13.48 -9.36 -1.48
CA THR A 113 -14.77 -8.70 -1.28
C THR A 113 -14.82 -7.98 0.05
N ASN A 114 -15.51 -6.85 0.10
CA ASN A 114 -15.76 -6.08 1.34
C ASN A 114 -14.50 -5.70 2.12
N GLN A 115 -13.35 -5.55 1.44
CA GLN A 115 -12.08 -5.20 2.08
C GLN A 115 -11.86 -3.68 2.19
N LEU A 116 -12.27 -2.93 1.17
CA LEU A 116 -12.06 -1.49 1.11
C LEU A 116 -12.77 -0.80 2.29
N ASP A 117 -12.07 0.11 2.96
CA ASP A 117 -12.61 0.88 4.09
C ASP A 117 -13.89 1.62 3.69
N TRP A 118 -14.88 1.64 4.59
CA TRP A 118 -16.20 2.22 4.35
C TRP A 118 -16.13 3.68 3.91
N LYS A 119 -15.25 4.48 4.49
CA LYS A 119 -15.10 5.89 4.11
C LYS A 119 -14.66 6.06 2.66
N LEU A 120 -13.82 5.14 2.14
CA LEU A 120 -13.35 5.17 0.76
C LEU A 120 -14.44 4.69 -0.21
N ARG A 121 -15.27 3.71 0.20
CA ARG A 121 -16.42 3.28 -0.60
C ARG A 121 -17.47 4.38 -0.77
N GLN A 122 -17.56 5.32 0.17
CA GLN A 122 -18.50 6.44 0.12
C GLN A 122 -17.90 7.69 -0.55
N ASP A 123 -16.60 7.72 -0.84
CA ASP A 123 -15.98 8.85 -1.52
C ASP A 123 -16.31 8.81 -3.02
N ALA A 124 -16.95 9.88 -3.51
CA ALA A 124 -17.36 9.98 -4.92
C ALA A 124 -16.18 9.93 -5.90
N ARG A 125 -14.96 10.11 -5.42
CA ARG A 125 -13.72 10.00 -6.21
C ARG A 125 -13.17 8.59 -6.27
N VAL A 126 -13.84 7.58 -5.68
CA VAL A 126 -13.38 6.20 -5.65
C VAL A 126 -14.38 5.30 -6.34
N LYS A 127 -13.88 4.49 -7.27
CA LYS A 127 -14.63 3.37 -7.83
C LYS A 127 -14.03 2.05 -7.33
N SER A 128 -14.77 1.36 -6.47
CA SER A 128 -14.38 0.05 -5.97
C SER A 128 -14.71 -1.02 -7.00
N LEU A 129 -13.70 -1.78 -7.41
CA LEU A 129 -13.79 -2.90 -8.36
C LEU A 129 -13.31 -4.16 -7.64
N GLU A 130 -14.17 -4.71 -6.80
CA GLU A 130 -13.92 -5.94 -6.05
C GLU A 130 -14.17 -7.19 -6.91
N GLU A 131 -13.74 -8.35 -6.44
CA GLU A 131 -13.78 -9.63 -7.17
C GLU A 131 -13.19 -9.54 -8.59
N THR A 132 -12.27 -8.57 -8.78
CA THR A 132 -11.72 -8.27 -10.10
C THR A 132 -10.24 -8.62 -10.14
N HIS A 133 -9.92 -9.70 -10.87
CA HIS A 133 -8.53 -10.04 -11.17
C HIS A 133 -8.03 -9.19 -12.34
N ILE A 134 -6.74 -8.80 -12.33
CA ILE A 134 -6.13 -7.97 -13.39
C ILE A 134 -6.35 -8.52 -14.82
N LYS A 135 -6.44 -9.83 -14.99
CA LYS A 135 -6.75 -10.47 -16.27
C LYS A 135 -8.14 -10.14 -16.80
N ASN A 136 -9.08 -9.89 -15.90
CA ASN A 136 -10.48 -9.60 -16.21
C ASN A 136 -10.78 -8.10 -16.20
N LEU A 137 -9.79 -7.27 -15.82
CA LEU A 137 -9.93 -5.82 -15.88
C LEU A 137 -10.01 -5.38 -17.35
N THR A 138 -10.95 -4.50 -17.63
CA THR A 138 -11.16 -3.92 -18.98
C THR A 138 -11.20 -2.40 -18.90
N LEU A 139 -11.04 -1.72 -20.03
CA LEU A 139 -11.16 -0.26 -20.06
C LEU A 139 -12.57 0.23 -19.74
N GLU A 140 -13.60 -0.54 -20.06
CA GLU A 140 -14.99 -0.21 -19.72
C GLU A 140 -15.18 -0.11 -18.22
N LEU A 141 -14.52 -0.98 -17.42
CA LEU A 141 -14.53 -0.88 -15.97
C LEU A 141 -13.82 0.38 -15.45
N LEU A 142 -12.92 0.96 -16.25
CA LEU A 142 -12.26 2.23 -15.99
C LEU A 142 -12.93 3.40 -16.77
N ASP A 143 -14.23 3.29 -17.05
CA ASP A 143 -15.03 4.30 -17.74
C ASP A 143 -14.44 4.70 -19.12
N ASN A 144 -13.82 3.73 -19.81
CA ASN A 144 -13.08 3.86 -21.07
C ASN A 144 -11.95 4.92 -21.03
N LYS A 145 -11.34 5.11 -19.86
CA LYS A 145 -10.26 6.07 -19.65
C LYS A 145 -9.00 5.38 -19.15
N LYS A 146 -7.88 5.69 -19.78
CA LYS A 146 -6.57 5.33 -19.24
C LYS A 146 -6.24 6.23 -18.07
N VAL A 147 -5.40 5.71 -17.16
CA VAL A 147 -4.96 6.41 -15.96
C VAL A 147 -3.58 7.02 -16.12
N ASP A 148 -3.27 8.06 -15.34
CA ASP A 148 -1.97 8.72 -15.31
C ASP A 148 -0.95 7.94 -14.45
N PHE A 149 -1.45 7.25 -13.41
CA PHE A 149 -0.63 6.59 -12.41
C PHE A 149 -1.22 5.25 -12.02
N ILE A 150 -0.38 4.21 -11.96
CA ILE A 150 -0.76 2.90 -11.44
C ILE A 150 0.06 2.64 -10.18
N VAL A 151 -0.59 2.15 -9.13
CA VAL A 151 0.05 1.65 -7.91
C VAL A 151 -0.30 0.19 -7.71
N ILE A 152 0.67 -0.64 -7.27
CA ILE A 152 0.49 -2.09 -7.18
C ILE A 152 1.07 -2.60 -5.85
N ASP A 153 0.20 -3.14 -5.00
CA ASP A 153 0.55 -3.83 -3.75
C ASP A 153 -0.18 -5.19 -3.67
N VAL A 154 0.17 -6.12 -4.54
CA VAL A 154 -0.44 -7.45 -4.60
C VAL A 154 0.28 -8.47 -3.70
N SER A 155 -0.43 -9.49 -3.27
CA SER A 155 0.09 -10.61 -2.47
C SER A 155 -0.27 -11.95 -3.11
N PHE A 156 0.55 -12.97 -2.85
CA PHE A 156 0.36 -14.35 -3.33
C PHE A 156 0.41 -14.53 -4.85
N ILE A 157 0.92 -13.53 -5.56
CA ILE A 157 1.13 -13.54 -7.01
C ILE A 157 2.43 -12.82 -7.33
N SER A 158 3.18 -13.30 -8.32
CA SER A 158 4.37 -12.61 -8.83
C SER A 158 3.96 -11.42 -9.68
N LEU A 159 4.68 -10.31 -9.58
CA LEU A 159 4.52 -9.13 -10.43
C LEU A 159 4.70 -9.45 -11.92
N THR A 160 5.49 -10.48 -12.27
CA THR A 160 5.64 -10.92 -13.67
C THR A 160 4.31 -11.36 -14.32
N LYS A 161 3.31 -11.71 -13.50
CA LYS A 161 1.96 -12.06 -13.96
C LYS A 161 1.02 -10.85 -14.04
N VAL A 162 1.44 -9.70 -13.55
CA VAL A 162 0.66 -8.44 -13.52
C VAL A 162 1.17 -7.46 -14.59
N ILE A 163 2.49 -7.26 -14.66
CA ILE A 163 3.17 -6.30 -15.53
C ILE A 163 2.68 -6.36 -16.99
N PRO A 164 2.49 -7.54 -17.63
CA PRO A 164 2.09 -7.62 -19.04
C PRO A 164 0.71 -7.00 -19.37
N TYR A 165 -0.13 -6.78 -18.35
CA TYR A 165 -1.47 -6.22 -18.56
C TYR A 165 -1.53 -4.70 -18.47
N LEU A 166 -0.50 -4.04 -17.89
CA LEU A 166 -0.58 -2.64 -17.46
C LEU A 166 -0.66 -1.64 -18.62
N ASN A 167 -0.04 -1.94 -19.77
CA ASN A 167 -0.06 -1.09 -20.97
C ASN A 167 -1.46 -0.74 -21.47
N LYS A 168 -2.43 -1.61 -21.19
CA LYS A 168 -3.82 -1.40 -21.57
C LYS A 168 -4.46 -0.22 -20.84
N PHE A 169 -4.01 0.04 -19.60
CA PHE A 169 -4.69 0.92 -18.66
C PHE A 169 -3.97 2.26 -18.43
N ILE A 170 -2.69 2.35 -18.77
CA ILE A 170 -1.88 3.54 -18.51
C ILE A 170 -1.68 4.38 -19.77
N ILE A 171 -1.64 5.70 -19.60
CA ILE A 171 -1.28 6.62 -20.68
C ILE A 171 0.19 6.48 -21.06
N GLU A 172 0.57 6.99 -22.23
CA GLU A 172 1.98 7.17 -22.60
C GLU A 172 2.66 8.12 -21.60
N ASN A 173 3.90 7.80 -21.20
CA ASN A 173 4.63 8.49 -20.17
C ASN A 173 3.99 8.46 -18.75
N GLY A 174 2.91 7.70 -18.57
CA GLY A 174 2.34 7.43 -17.27
C GLY A 174 3.31 6.68 -16.37
N ILE A 175 3.17 6.82 -15.07
CA ILE A 175 4.09 6.30 -14.05
C ILE A 175 3.44 5.13 -13.33
N ILE A 176 4.23 4.10 -13.05
CA ILE A 176 3.79 2.91 -12.32
C ILE A 176 4.71 2.69 -11.13
N LEU A 177 4.12 2.62 -9.95
CA LEU A 177 4.77 2.24 -8.71
C LEU A 177 4.34 0.83 -8.32
N MET A 178 5.31 -0.05 -8.06
CA MET A 178 5.02 -1.42 -7.62
C MET A 178 5.77 -1.74 -6.35
N LEU A 179 5.20 -2.65 -5.55
CA LEU A 179 5.85 -3.22 -4.38
C LEU A 179 6.39 -4.62 -4.71
N ILE A 180 7.72 -4.75 -4.74
CA ILE A 180 8.37 -6.06 -4.87
C ILE A 180 8.37 -6.74 -3.50
N LYS A 181 7.80 -7.92 -3.45
CA LYS A 181 7.75 -8.78 -2.26
C LYS A 181 8.54 -10.06 -2.55
N PRO A 182 9.79 -10.16 -2.11
CA PRO A 182 10.66 -11.29 -2.47
C PRO A 182 10.04 -12.67 -2.24
N GLN A 183 9.24 -12.81 -1.18
CA GLN A 183 8.55 -14.07 -0.85
C GLN A 183 7.52 -14.53 -1.90
N PHE A 184 7.12 -13.67 -2.83
CA PHE A 184 6.21 -14.02 -3.94
C PHE A 184 6.93 -14.08 -5.28
N GLU A 185 8.22 -13.77 -5.31
CA GLU A 185 9.03 -13.73 -6.52
C GLU A 185 10.03 -14.88 -6.63
N VAL A 186 10.59 -15.34 -5.50
CA VAL A 186 11.54 -16.46 -5.45
C VAL A 186 10.84 -17.81 -5.33
N GLY A 187 11.58 -18.90 -5.56
CA GLY A 187 11.10 -20.26 -5.36
C GLY A 187 10.82 -20.58 -3.88
N LYS A 188 9.92 -21.52 -3.64
CA LYS A 188 9.50 -21.92 -2.27
C LYS A 188 10.66 -22.41 -1.41
N GLU A 189 11.66 -23.02 -2.01
CA GLU A 189 12.87 -23.53 -1.37
C GLU A 189 13.79 -22.43 -0.80
N LYS A 190 13.61 -21.18 -1.26
CA LYS A 190 14.35 -20.00 -0.81
C LYS A 190 13.63 -19.22 0.29
N ILE A 191 12.44 -19.67 0.64
CA ILE A 191 11.63 -19.03 1.67
C ILE A 191 11.84 -19.80 2.98
N GLY A 192 12.35 -19.09 3.99
CA GLY A 192 12.61 -19.66 5.30
C GLY A 192 11.33 -19.98 6.10
N ARG A 193 11.53 -20.48 7.32
CA ARG A 193 10.43 -20.70 8.28
C ARG A 193 9.63 -19.41 8.44
N ASN A 194 8.33 -19.53 8.61
CA ASN A 194 7.39 -18.41 8.71
C ASN A 194 7.16 -17.60 7.43
N GLY A 195 7.66 -18.03 6.27
CA GLY A 195 7.44 -17.35 4.99
C GLY A 195 8.31 -16.09 4.82
N ILE A 196 9.50 -16.05 5.43
CA ILE A 196 10.43 -14.91 5.35
C ILE A 196 11.59 -15.27 4.45
N VAL A 197 11.95 -14.37 3.54
CA VAL A 197 13.19 -14.42 2.74
C VAL A 197 14.26 -13.66 3.53
N ILE A 198 15.29 -14.36 4.00
CA ILE A 198 16.31 -13.80 4.91
C ILE A 198 17.58 -13.43 4.14
N GLU A 199 17.99 -14.28 3.16
CA GLU A 199 19.27 -14.11 2.47
C GLU A 199 19.18 -12.99 1.42
N GLU A 200 20.10 -12.06 1.47
CA GLU A 200 20.16 -10.88 0.59
C GLU A 200 20.23 -11.28 -0.90
N LYS A 201 20.99 -12.32 -1.23
CA LYS A 201 21.05 -12.84 -2.61
C LYS A 201 19.68 -13.21 -3.21
N TYR A 202 18.71 -13.62 -2.37
CA TYR A 202 17.34 -13.91 -2.84
C TYR A 202 16.49 -12.65 -2.99
N HIS A 203 16.81 -11.59 -2.26
CA HIS A 203 16.23 -10.27 -2.53
C HIS A 203 16.71 -9.77 -3.90
N ASP A 204 18.01 -9.87 -4.17
CA ASP A 204 18.61 -9.46 -5.46
C ASP A 204 18.03 -10.29 -6.63
N GLU A 205 17.85 -11.59 -6.42
CA GLU A 205 17.22 -12.46 -7.43
C GLU A 205 15.79 -12.03 -7.73
N ALA A 206 14.99 -11.69 -6.68
CA ALA A 206 13.63 -11.19 -6.85
C ALA A 206 13.61 -9.88 -7.64
N ILE A 207 14.49 -8.94 -7.30
CA ILE A 207 14.64 -7.66 -7.96
C ILE A 207 15.01 -7.88 -9.44
N LYS A 208 16.07 -8.63 -9.72
CA LYS A 208 16.55 -8.89 -11.09
C LYS A 208 15.48 -9.55 -11.96
N LYS A 209 14.70 -10.47 -11.40
CA LYS A 209 13.57 -11.08 -12.11
C LYS A 209 12.52 -10.05 -12.54
N ILE A 210 12.21 -9.08 -11.68
CA ILE A 210 11.23 -8.03 -11.99
C ILE A 210 11.81 -7.02 -12.98
N GLU A 211 13.08 -6.64 -12.86
CA GLU A 211 13.77 -5.78 -13.84
C GLU A 211 13.73 -6.37 -15.24
N ASN A 212 14.05 -7.65 -15.38
CA ASN A 212 13.96 -8.35 -16.68
C ASN A 212 12.53 -8.28 -17.25
N CYS A 213 11.52 -8.56 -16.43
CA CYS A 213 10.12 -8.50 -16.86
C CYS A 213 9.70 -7.09 -17.29
N ILE A 214 10.18 -6.06 -16.61
CA ILE A 214 9.93 -4.64 -16.96
C ILE A 214 10.45 -4.34 -18.36
N ILE A 215 11.70 -4.73 -18.65
CA ILE A 215 12.35 -4.51 -19.95
C ILE A 215 11.64 -5.28 -21.06
N GLU A 216 11.32 -6.56 -20.82
CA GLU A 216 10.58 -7.40 -21.77
C GLU A 216 9.20 -6.81 -22.16
N ASN A 217 8.58 -6.07 -21.25
CA ASN A 217 7.30 -5.41 -21.47
C ASN A 217 7.40 -3.95 -21.91
N ASN A 218 8.60 -3.47 -22.26
CA ASN A 218 8.87 -2.13 -22.80
C ASN A 218 8.60 -0.98 -21.83
N TYR A 219 8.86 -1.18 -20.54
CA TYR A 219 8.85 -0.11 -19.57
C TYR A 219 10.28 0.38 -19.29
N GLU A 220 10.40 1.66 -18.97
CA GLU A 220 11.64 2.27 -18.48
C GLU A 220 11.70 2.11 -16.96
N LEU A 221 12.75 1.47 -16.45
CA LEU A 221 13.04 1.45 -15.02
C LEU A 221 13.62 2.80 -14.60
N ILE A 222 13.03 3.43 -13.59
CA ILE A 222 13.53 4.70 -13.03
C ILE A 222 14.45 4.40 -11.85
N GLU A 223 13.95 3.76 -10.79
CA GLU A 223 14.72 3.49 -9.58
C GLU A 223 14.03 2.44 -8.71
N ILE A 224 14.81 1.79 -7.84
CA ILE A 224 14.35 0.87 -6.80
C ILE A 224 14.86 1.36 -5.45
N ILE A 225 13.99 1.39 -4.44
CA ILE A 225 14.34 1.79 -3.07
C ILE A 225 13.71 0.83 -2.05
N ASP A 226 14.27 0.81 -0.85
CA ASP A 226 13.68 0.06 0.27
C ASP A 226 12.31 0.64 0.67
N SER A 227 11.35 -0.24 0.95
CA SER A 227 10.08 0.14 1.56
C SER A 227 10.32 0.70 2.98
N PRO A 228 9.59 1.75 3.40
CA PRO A 228 9.77 2.36 4.73
C PRO A 228 9.31 1.45 5.86
N ILE A 229 8.54 0.43 5.55
CA ILE A 229 8.03 -0.54 6.52
C ILE A 229 8.18 -1.95 5.95
N THR A 230 8.38 -2.90 6.85
CA THR A 230 8.38 -4.32 6.48
C THR A 230 6.97 -4.83 6.21
N GLY A 231 6.88 -5.84 5.36
CA GLY A 231 5.66 -6.56 5.08
C GLY A 231 5.19 -7.42 6.26
N THR A 232 4.13 -8.18 6.02
CA THR A 232 3.61 -9.15 6.97
C THR A 232 4.72 -10.10 7.41
N LYS A 233 4.80 -10.38 8.70
CA LYS A 233 5.83 -11.24 9.31
C LYS A 233 7.26 -10.70 9.24
N GLY A 234 7.48 -9.45 8.81
CA GLY A 234 8.79 -8.80 8.82
C GLY A 234 9.61 -8.98 7.53
N ASN A 235 9.01 -9.44 6.44
CA ASN A 235 9.69 -9.48 5.14
C ASN A 235 10.14 -8.09 4.69
N LYS A 236 11.37 -7.99 4.19
CA LYS A 236 11.86 -6.82 3.47
C LYS A 236 11.10 -6.70 2.16
N GLU A 237 10.69 -5.49 1.82
CA GLU A 237 9.96 -5.17 0.59
C GLU A 237 10.63 -3.99 -0.10
N PHE A 238 10.45 -3.87 -1.41
CA PHE A 238 11.08 -2.80 -2.20
C PHE A 238 10.03 -2.07 -3.02
N LEU A 239 10.20 -0.75 -3.12
CA LEU A 239 9.41 0.10 -4.01
C LEU A 239 10.17 0.27 -5.31
N ILE A 240 9.52 0.01 -6.43
CA ILE A 240 10.08 0.19 -7.76
C ILE A 240 9.22 1.15 -8.56
N LEU A 241 9.86 2.16 -9.14
CA LEU A 241 9.22 3.14 -10.01
C LEU A 241 9.61 2.88 -11.46
N ILE A 242 8.62 2.76 -12.33
CA ILE A 242 8.80 2.60 -13.77
C ILE A 242 7.94 3.60 -14.54
N LYS A 243 8.30 3.82 -15.79
CA LYS A 243 7.58 4.70 -16.70
C LYS A 243 7.13 3.93 -17.94
N ASN A 244 5.91 4.18 -18.37
CA ASN A 244 5.37 3.66 -19.63
C ASN A 244 5.94 4.47 -20.79
N LYS A 245 7.15 4.12 -21.23
CA LYS A 245 7.83 4.73 -22.38
C LYS A 245 7.97 3.68 -23.47
N ILE A 246 7.70 4.06 -24.70
CA ILE A 246 8.01 3.21 -25.85
C ILE A 246 9.53 3.19 -26.00
N LEU A 247 10.17 2.14 -25.50
CA LEU A 247 11.61 1.93 -25.70
C LEU A 247 11.84 1.54 -27.17
N HIS A 248 12.71 2.27 -27.86
CA HIS A 248 13.23 1.87 -29.17
C HIS A 248 14.16 0.65 -29.02
N GLU A 249 14.29 -0.16 -30.08
CA GLU A 249 15.07 -1.41 -29.98
C GLU A 249 16.52 -1.22 -29.53
N GLU A 250 17.16 -0.13 -29.93
CA GLU A 250 18.52 0.21 -29.49
C GLU A 250 18.64 0.47 -28.00
N GLU A 251 17.65 1.14 -27.41
CA GLU A 251 17.58 1.39 -25.95
C GLU A 251 17.37 0.09 -25.17
N LYS A 252 16.57 -0.85 -25.70
CA LYS A 252 16.38 -2.18 -25.10
C LYS A 252 17.70 -2.98 -25.00
N TRP A 253 18.46 -3.01 -26.09
CA TRP A 253 19.73 -3.74 -26.12
C TRP A 253 20.78 -3.14 -25.18
N SER A 254 20.79 -1.82 -25.01
CA SER A 254 21.65 -1.14 -24.03
C SER A 254 21.32 -1.51 -22.59
N LEU A 255 20.01 -1.54 -22.25
CA LEU A 255 19.54 -1.90 -20.90
C LEU A 255 19.82 -3.37 -20.56
N ILE A 256 19.61 -4.29 -21.52
CA ILE A 256 19.88 -5.73 -21.32
C ILE A 256 21.38 -5.98 -21.07
N LYS A 257 22.27 -5.30 -21.79
CA LYS A 257 23.71 -5.43 -21.58
C LYS A 257 24.16 -4.97 -20.21
N ASN A 258 23.55 -3.90 -19.65
CA ASN A 258 23.90 -3.40 -18.32
C ASN A 258 23.40 -4.28 -17.16
N ILE A 259 22.43 -5.14 -17.40
CA ILE A 259 21.90 -6.09 -16.38
C ILE A 259 22.65 -7.42 -16.38
N CYS A 260 23.35 -7.75 -17.48
CA CYS A 260 24.10 -8.99 -17.64
C CYS A 260 25.58 -8.92 -17.21
N ILE A 261 26.04 -7.78 -16.69
CA ILE A 261 27.35 -7.59 -16.07
C ILE A 261 27.19 -7.57 -14.55
#